data_55b78d989807a5c419eb1ceffce0b555
#
_entry.id   55b78d989807a5c419eb1ceffce0b555
#
_cell.length_a   1.000
_cell.length_b   1.000
_cell.length_c   1.000
_cell.angle_alpha   90.00
_cell.angle_beta   90.00
_cell.angle_gamma   90.00
#
_symmetry.space_group_name_H-M   'P 1'
#
loop_
_entity.id
_entity.type
_entity.pdbx_description
1 polymer ?
#
loop_
_entity_poly.entity_id
_entity_poly.type
_entity_poly.pdbx_seq_one_letter_code
_entity_poly.pdbx_strand_id
1 'polypeptide(L)'
;MKKVVLILWLLVLGNIGMKAEFRHIVRVDKKVSELKDTIDLSSPLGAFTASAYMQVKGNDSVCFDKIYTFRFCPLGKSYQNRKVQPEVKEEILNREVKQVVYYNDSVAGVISTFEGWGDEYGYMLTGSVFENGRWVNAGEQPVKSIEEGQLWLKEKLAPTLDRYAKYTSRISHVSTDTTAFIRYIQSHGREPEEFLLEALKQHRIVLYGEHHFYKPSWDLMKRLIRRPEFPETAGTVFLEMKTGNQARINQFMNGEKLDRQLLLDILGGDYQYGWNDKGMYEFLIALWEVNQKLSPAKKIRVIFPDFGLSWLDIQTEDDVKRWERYTFQDRDTCMADMTEKIIRENQNSRGHLFIVGGNHACKHANGVPSLGNLLK
;
A
#
# COMPACT_ATOMS: atom_id res chain seq x y z
N MET A 1 -38.05 4.67 -44.89
CA MET A 1 -37.44 5.88 -44.30
C MET A 1 -37.47 5.92 -42.74
N LYS A 2 -38.30 5.16 -42.04
CA LYS A 2 -38.36 5.19 -40.54
C LYS A 2 -37.20 4.43 -39.83
N LYS A 3 -36.52 3.49 -40.49
CA LYS A 3 -35.40 2.72 -39.88
C LYS A 3 -34.06 3.43 -39.93
N VAL A 4 -33.87 4.37 -40.84
CA VAL A 4 -32.59 5.12 -40.94
C VAL A 4 -32.49 6.24 -39.88
N VAL A 5 -33.60 6.81 -39.49
CA VAL A 5 -33.66 7.86 -38.44
C VAL A 5 -33.38 7.28 -37.05
N LEU A 6 -33.78 6.03 -36.78
CA LEU A 6 -33.52 5.39 -35.47
C LEU A 6 -32.06 5.05 -35.26
N ILE A 7 -31.31 4.68 -36.33
CA ILE A 7 -29.87 4.36 -36.26
C ILE A 7 -29.06 5.64 -36.09
N LEU A 8 -29.43 6.75 -36.70
CA LEU A 8 -28.78 8.04 -36.47
C LEU A 8 -28.98 8.58 -35.04
N TRP A 9 -30.14 8.34 -34.43
CA TRP A 9 -30.40 8.70 -33.04
C TRP A 9 -29.61 7.85 -32.05
N LEU A 10 -29.41 6.57 -32.33
CA LEU A 10 -28.58 5.69 -31.50
C LEU A 10 -27.08 6.03 -31.63
N LEU A 11 -26.62 6.50 -32.79
CA LEU A 11 -25.24 6.98 -32.96
C LEU A 11 -24.98 8.35 -32.30
N VAL A 12 -26.00 9.19 -32.19
CA VAL A 12 -25.90 10.47 -31.45
C VAL A 12 -25.99 10.24 -29.95
N LEU A 13 -26.77 9.26 -29.46
CA LEU A 13 -26.83 8.91 -28.04
C LEU A 13 -25.62 8.10 -27.57
N GLY A 14 -24.93 7.37 -28.46
CA GLY A 14 -23.71 6.62 -28.16
C GLY A 14 -22.47 7.50 -27.94
N ASN A 15 -22.52 8.79 -28.32
CA ASN A 15 -21.45 9.76 -28.12
C ASN A 15 -21.72 10.79 -27.00
N ILE A 16 -22.80 10.64 -26.24
CA ILE A 16 -23.00 11.36 -24.98
C ILE A 16 -22.39 10.49 -23.85
N GLY A 17 -21.17 10.07 -23.99
CA GLY A 17 -20.28 9.85 -22.86
C GLY A 17 -20.11 11.23 -22.21
N MET A 18 -20.71 11.43 -21.03
CA MET A 18 -20.49 12.63 -20.24
C MET A 18 -18.97 12.75 -20.04
N LYS A 19 -18.30 13.56 -20.88
CA LYS A 19 -17.01 14.14 -20.54
C LYS A 19 -17.30 14.95 -19.28
N ALA A 20 -17.02 14.40 -18.11
CA ALA A 20 -16.90 15.23 -16.92
C ALA A 20 -15.78 16.21 -17.27
N GLU A 21 -16.14 17.44 -17.62
CA GLU A 21 -15.19 18.46 -17.95
C GLU A 21 -14.43 18.80 -16.67
N PHE A 22 -13.11 18.86 -16.79
CA PHE A 22 -12.30 19.49 -15.74
C PHE A 22 -12.79 20.92 -15.60
N ARG A 23 -12.80 21.42 -14.37
CA ARG A 23 -13.18 22.81 -14.13
C ARG A 23 -12.37 23.77 -15.01
N HIS A 24 -11.04 23.59 -15.05
CA HIS A 24 -10.15 24.23 -16.01
C HIS A 24 -8.77 23.56 -16.04
N ILE A 25 -8.03 23.82 -17.11
CA ILE A 25 -6.66 23.35 -17.30
C ILE A 25 -5.80 24.58 -17.56
N VAL A 26 -4.69 24.69 -16.82
CA VAL A 26 -3.71 25.75 -16.97
C VAL A 26 -2.45 25.16 -17.59
N ARG A 27 -2.07 25.61 -18.79
CA ARG A 27 -0.77 25.28 -19.39
C ARG A 27 0.33 26.03 -18.66
N VAL A 28 1.45 25.36 -18.41
CA VAL A 28 2.60 25.91 -17.70
C VAL A 28 3.83 25.92 -18.59
N ASP A 29 4.21 24.77 -19.15
CA ASP A 29 5.35 24.56 -20.07
C ASP A 29 6.64 25.25 -19.55
N LYS A 30 7.00 25.02 -18.29
CA LYS A 30 8.18 25.55 -17.63
C LYS A 30 8.90 24.47 -16.85
N LYS A 31 10.24 24.55 -16.83
CA LYS A 31 11.05 23.73 -15.94
C LYS A 31 10.83 24.13 -14.48
N VAL A 32 11.03 23.18 -13.56
CA VAL A 32 11.00 23.47 -12.12
C VAL A 32 12.00 24.57 -11.77
N SER A 33 13.20 24.55 -12.37
CA SER A 33 14.23 25.59 -12.18
C SER A 33 13.81 27.02 -12.60
N GLU A 34 12.78 27.15 -13.42
CA GLU A 34 12.23 28.44 -13.87
C GLU A 34 11.08 28.94 -12.95
N LEU A 35 10.62 28.10 -12.03
CA LEU A 35 9.59 28.42 -11.06
C LEU A 35 10.24 28.98 -9.78
N LYS A 36 9.47 29.80 -9.03
CA LYS A 36 10.01 30.44 -7.82
C LYS A 36 10.28 29.39 -6.73
N ASP A 37 11.50 29.41 -6.18
CA ASP A 37 11.89 28.63 -4.99
C ASP A 37 11.29 29.27 -3.71
N THR A 38 9.98 29.21 -3.59
CA THR A 38 9.23 29.71 -2.42
C THR A 38 8.15 28.71 -2.02
N ILE A 39 7.85 28.63 -0.73
CA ILE A 39 6.71 27.86 -0.24
C ILE A 39 5.45 28.70 -0.48
N ASP A 40 4.85 28.53 -1.65
CA ASP A 40 3.57 29.13 -2.01
C ASP A 40 2.50 28.04 -2.11
N LEU A 41 1.66 27.94 -1.11
CA LEU A 41 0.59 26.94 -1.04
C LEU A 41 -0.78 27.49 -1.46
N SER A 42 -0.81 28.64 -2.12
CA SER A 42 -2.04 29.25 -2.65
C SER A 42 -2.57 28.54 -3.91
N SER A 43 -1.75 27.70 -4.55
CA SER A 43 -2.09 26.95 -5.77
C SER A 43 -1.49 25.53 -5.77
N PRO A 44 -2.07 24.60 -6.56
CA PRO A 44 -1.48 23.28 -6.76
C PRO A 44 -0.06 23.35 -7.34
N LEU A 45 0.19 24.28 -8.26
CA LEU A 45 1.52 24.50 -8.82
C LEU A 45 2.53 24.93 -7.76
N GLY A 46 2.12 25.83 -6.86
CA GLY A 46 2.96 26.27 -5.75
C GLY A 46 3.28 25.13 -4.78
N ALA A 47 2.30 24.28 -4.44
CA ALA A 47 2.50 23.10 -3.61
C ALA A 47 3.46 22.08 -4.26
N PHE A 48 3.29 21.82 -5.56
CA PHE A 48 4.20 21.00 -6.35
C PHE A 48 5.64 21.55 -6.35
N THR A 49 5.79 22.84 -6.66
CA THR A 49 7.09 23.51 -6.73
C THR A 49 7.79 23.51 -5.37
N ALA A 50 7.05 23.80 -4.30
CA ALA A 50 7.58 23.75 -2.93
C ALA A 50 8.09 22.34 -2.58
N SER A 51 7.36 21.29 -2.99
CA SER A 51 7.79 19.91 -2.83
C SER A 51 9.07 19.59 -3.60
N ALA A 52 9.15 20.00 -4.86
CA ALA A 52 10.32 19.77 -5.70
C ALA A 52 11.59 20.44 -5.10
N TYR A 53 11.50 21.69 -4.71
CA TYR A 53 12.62 22.40 -4.07
C TYR A 53 12.97 21.84 -2.69
N MET A 54 11.99 21.38 -1.92
CA MET A 54 12.26 20.70 -0.66
C MET A 54 13.08 19.41 -0.89
N GLN A 55 12.75 18.61 -1.91
CA GLN A 55 13.54 17.45 -2.28
C GLN A 55 14.98 17.84 -2.68
N VAL A 56 15.15 18.86 -3.52
CA VAL A 56 16.48 19.37 -3.92
C VAL A 56 17.32 19.81 -2.72
N LYS A 57 16.71 20.42 -1.71
CA LYS A 57 17.37 20.94 -0.50
C LYS A 57 17.65 19.87 0.57
N GLY A 58 17.11 18.67 0.40
CA GLY A 58 17.34 17.55 1.32
C GLY A 58 16.25 17.34 2.38
N ASN A 59 14.99 17.65 2.05
CA ASN A 59 13.80 17.33 2.83
C ASN A 59 13.84 17.82 4.30
N ASP A 60 13.65 19.11 4.50
CA ASP A 60 13.44 19.68 5.83
C ASP A 60 12.09 19.21 6.42
N SER A 61 12.14 18.60 7.61
CA SER A 61 10.96 18.04 8.30
C SER A 61 9.85 19.07 8.56
N VAL A 62 10.23 20.32 8.85
CA VAL A 62 9.27 21.41 9.11
C VAL A 62 8.52 21.81 7.84
N CYS A 63 9.17 21.73 6.69
CA CYS A 63 8.54 22.02 5.40
C CYS A 63 7.64 20.86 4.95
N PHE A 64 8.02 19.60 5.27
CA PHE A 64 7.26 18.44 4.85
C PHE A 64 5.82 18.45 5.37
N ASP A 65 5.62 18.68 6.66
CA ASP A 65 4.29 18.73 7.28
C ASP A 65 3.39 19.88 6.72
N LYS A 66 3.99 20.87 6.05
CA LYS A 66 3.25 21.96 5.40
C LYS A 66 2.84 21.65 3.97
N ILE A 67 3.62 20.84 3.25
CA ILE A 67 3.50 20.64 1.80
C ILE A 67 2.69 19.39 1.47
N TYR A 68 2.75 18.38 2.33
CA TYR A 68 2.03 17.12 2.11
C TYR A 68 0.87 16.96 3.08
N THR A 69 -0.17 16.27 2.63
CA THR A 69 -1.18 15.80 3.56
C THR A 69 -0.66 14.59 4.32
N PHE A 70 -0.60 14.69 5.62
CA PHE A 70 -0.12 13.63 6.51
C PHE A 70 -0.80 12.28 6.27
N ARG A 71 -2.02 12.28 5.77
CA ARG A 71 -2.85 11.08 5.63
C ARG A 71 -2.59 10.31 4.34
N PHE A 72 -2.12 10.98 3.28
CA PHE A 72 -1.75 10.34 2.02
C PHE A 72 -0.26 10.03 1.90
N CYS A 73 0.58 10.64 2.72
CA CYS A 73 2.01 10.40 2.73
C CYS A 73 2.55 10.15 4.16
N PRO A 74 2.05 9.12 4.87
CA PRO A 74 2.52 8.80 6.22
C PRO A 74 4.01 8.41 6.25
N LEU A 75 4.58 7.98 5.12
CA LEU A 75 5.99 7.64 4.98
C LEU A 75 6.90 8.87 4.85
N GLY A 76 6.35 10.07 4.73
CA GLY A 76 7.11 11.29 4.56
C GLY A 76 8.18 11.54 5.62
N LYS A 77 7.93 11.11 6.85
CA LYS A 77 8.93 11.19 7.92
C LYS A 77 10.15 10.32 7.70
N SER A 78 10.05 9.22 6.94
CA SER A 78 11.18 8.34 6.63
C SER A 78 12.14 8.92 5.58
N TYR A 79 11.71 9.90 4.83
CA TYR A 79 12.52 10.59 3.82
C TYR A 79 13.22 11.86 4.36
N GLN A 80 13.02 12.18 5.63
CA GLN A 80 13.66 13.32 6.28
C GLN A 80 15.19 13.14 6.31
N ASN A 81 15.93 14.19 5.96
CA ASN A 81 17.40 14.24 6.01
C ASN A 81 18.14 13.29 5.04
N ARG A 82 17.54 12.80 3.97
CA ARG A 82 18.28 12.10 2.93
C ARG A 82 19.14 13.07 2.14
N LYS A 83 20.45 12.78 2.03
CA LYS A 83 21.30 13.44 1.05
C LYS A 83 20.83 13.02 -0.34
N VAL A 84 20.25 13.95 -1.08
CA VAL A 84 19.87 13.73 -2.46
C VAL A 84 21.11 13.81 -3.34
N GLN A 85 21.33 12.84 -4.20
CA GLN A 85 22.46 12.82 -5.13
C GLN A 85 22.37 13.97 -6.13
N PRO A 86 23.51 14.52 -6.60
CA PRO A 86 23.51 15.65 -7.55
C PRO A 86 22.68 15.39 -8.80
N GLU A 87 22.75 14.19 -9.35
CA GLU A 87 22.05 13.76 -10.55
C GLU A 87 20.52 13.83 -10.37
N VAL A 88 20.02 13.38 -9.20
CA VAL A 88 18.60 13.42 -8.84
C VAL A 88 18.14 14.87 -8.65
N LYS A 89 19.00 15.75 -8.10
CA LYS A 89 18.68 17.19 -8.00
C LYS A 89 18.54 17.82 -9.37
N GLU A 90 19.45 17.51 -10.28
CA GLU A 90 19.44 18.01 -11.65
C GLU A 90 18.19 17.50 -12.39
N GLU A 91 17.85 16.21 -12.25
CA GLU A 91 16.62 15.64 -12.80
C GLU A 91 15.38 16.40 -12.30
N ILE A 92 15.24 16.59 -10.98
CA ILE A 92 14.09 17.32 -10.40
C ILE A 92 14.00 18.75 -10.96
N LEU A 93 15.11 19.47 -11.05
CA LEU A 93 15.14 20.86 -11.53
C LEU A 93 14.85 20.97 -13.04
N ASN A 94 15.19 19.94 -13.81
CA ASN A 94 14.95 19.86 -15.24
C ASN A 94 13.55 19.33 -15.60
N ARG A 95 12.77 18.78 -14.66
CA ARG A 95 11.37 18.40 -14.90
C ARG A 95 10.60 19.58 -15.45
N GLU A 96 9.92 19.36 -16.56
CA GLU A 96 9.06 20.35 -17.18
C GLU A 96 7.62 20.16 -16.70
N VAL A 97 7.06 21.14 -16.02
CA VAL A 97 5.64 21.16 -15.66
C VAL A 97 4.85 21.51 -16.91
N LYS A 98 4.04 20.58 -17.40
CA LYS A 98 3.24 20.74 -18.60
C LYS A 98 1.94 21.46 -18.32
N GLN A 99 1.23 21.04 -17.29
CA GLN A 99 -0.07 21.64 -16.97
C GLN A 99 -0.50 21.38 -15.53
N VAL A 100 -1.41 22.25 -15.06
CA VAL A 100 -2.21 22.04 -13.86
C VAL A 100 -3.65 21.78 -14.29
N VAL A 101 -4.21 20.68 -13.84
CA VAL A 101 -5.57 20.24 -14.15
C VAL A 101 -6.42 20.37 -12.88
N TYR A 102 -7.39 21.27 -12.88
CA TYR A 102 -8.31 21.43 -11.77
C TYR A 102 -9.55 20.53 -12.01
N TYR A 103 -9.73 19.54 -11.18
CA TYR A 103 -10.93 18.71 -11.22
C TYR A 103 -12.13 19.45 -10.62
N ASN A 104 -11.93 20.06 -9.45
CA ASN A 104 -12.90 20.93 -8.77
C ASN A 104 -12.16 22.00 -7.92
N ASP A 105 -12.87 22.67 -7.01
CA ASP A 105 -12.28 23.68 -6.12
C ASP A 105 -11.30 23.14 -5.10
N SER A 106 -11.32 21.83 -4.85
CA SER A 106 -10.56 21.19 -3.76
C SER A 106 -9.62 20.10 -4.23
N VAL A 107 -9.69 19.70 -5.51
CA VAL A 107 -8.87 18.62 -6.07
C VAL A 107 -8.27 19.05 -7.40
N ALA A 108 -6.98 18.89 -7.54
CA ALA A 108 -6.23 19.17 -8.76
C ALA A 108 -5.10 18.17 -8.97
N GLY A 109 -4.50 18.20 -10.16
CA GLY A 109 -3.29 17.46 -10.49
C GLY A 109 -2.30 18.32 -11.25
N VAL A 110 -1.02 18.16 -10.95
CA VAL A 110 0.08 18.75 -11.71
C VAL A 110 0.72 17.66 -12.53
N ILE A 111 0.82 17.84 -13.85
CA ILE A 111 1.47 16.89 -14.76
C ILE A 111 2.80 17.46 -15.19
N SER A 112 3.87 16.73 -14.91
CA SER A 112 5.25 17.09 -15.27
C SER A 112 5.92 15.95 -16.02
N THR A 113 7.01 16.24 -16.75
CA THR A 113 7.88 15.21 -17.30
C THR A 113 8.49 14.37 -16.19
N PHE A 114 8.78 13.12 -16.48
CA PHE A 114 9.37 12.20 -15.53
C PHE A 114 10.32 11.23 -16.25
N GLU A 115 11.52 11.10 -15.73
CA GLU A 115 12.52 10.14 -16.19
C GLU A 115 12.81 9.19 -15.03
N GLY A 116 12.59 7.88 -15.17
CA GLY A 116 13.07 7.03 -14.09
C GLY A 116 12.40 5.67 -13.82
N TRP A 117 11.25 5.34 -14.44
CA TRP A 117 10.61 4.04 -14.18
C TRP A 117 10.37 3.22 -15.46
N GLY A 118 11.40 3.13 -16.30
CA GLY A 118 11.34 2.48 -17.61
C GLY A 118 10.86 3.43 -18.71
N ASP A 119 11.18 3.06 -19.96
CA ASP A 119 10.95 3.89 -21.14
C ASP A 119 9.47 4.15 -21.47
N GLU A 120 8.55 3.49 -20.75
CA GLU A 120 7.11 3.60 -21.01
C GLU A 120 6.41 4.73 -20.24
N TYR A 121 7.05 5.32 -19.20
CA TYR A 121 6.48 6.41 -18.44
C TYR A 121 7.24 7.70 -18.66
N GLY A 122 6.64 8.63 -19.40
CA GLY A 122 7.26 9.92 -19.71
C GLY A 122 6.78 11.07 -18.82
N TYR A 123 5.79 10.82 -17.95
CA TYR A 123 5.17 11.86 -17.13
C TYR A 123 4.86 11.36 -15.73
N MET A 124 4.74 12.35 -14.81
CA MET A 124 4.27 12.15 -13.44
C MET A 124 3.04 13.02 -13.21
N LEU A 125 1.97 12.41 -12.72
CA LEU A 125 0.83 13.12 -12.15
C LEU A 125 1.03 13.26 -10.65
N THR A 126 1.17 14.50 -10.16
CA THR A 126 1.14 14.81 -8.73
C THR A 126 -0.23 15.33 -8.35
N GLY A 127 -0.98 14.56 -7.55
CA GLY A 127 -2.29 14.94 -7.04
C GLY A 127 -2.16 15.99 -5.94
N SER A 128 -3.11 16.93 -5.88
CA SER A 128 -3.18 17.97 -4.86
C SER A 128 -4.60 18.12 -4.34
N VAL A 129 -4.71 18.43 -3.05
CA VAL A 129 -5.99 18.68 -2.37
C VAL A 129 -5.92 20.01 -1.63
N PHE A 130 -7.04 20.74 -1.62
CA PHE A 130 -7.18 21.96 -0.84
C PHE A 130 -7.72 21.64 0.54
N GLU A 131 -6.90 21.84 1.57
CA GLU A 131 -7.27 21.64 2.97
C GLU A 131 -6.69 22.71 3.87
N ASN A 132 -7.45 23.10 4.89
CA ASN A 132 -7.04 24.12 5.87
C ASN A 132 -6.56 25.44 5.23
N GLY A 133 -7.22 25.88 4.14
CA GLY A 133 -6.93 27.14 3.47
C GLY A 133 -5.70 27.12 2.55
N ARG A 134 -5.18 25.95 2.21
CA ARG A 134 -3.98 25.78 1.37
C ARG A 134 -4.04 24.53 0.50
N TRP A 135 -3.29 24.54 -0.59
CA TRP A 135 -3.06 23.36 -1.40
C TRP A 135 -1.89 22.54 -0.84
N VAL A 136 -2.06 21.22 -0.80
CA VAL A 136 -1.04 20.26 -0.36
C VAL A 136 -1.00 19.07 -1.31
N ASN A 137 0.17 18.46 -1.48
CA ASN A 137 0.34 17.28 -2.31
C ASN A 137 -0.25 16.04 -1.62
N ALA A 138 -0.90 15.19 -2.41
CA ALA A 138 -1.66 14.04 -1.93
C ALA A 138 -1.19 12.70 -2.51
N GLY A 139 -0.23 12.69 -3.41
CA GLY A 139 0.34 11.48 -4.00
C GLY A 139 0.84 11.70 -5.41
N GLU A 140 1.59 10.73 -5.91
CA GLU A 140 2.20 10.76 -7.24
C GLU A 140 1.89 9.47 -7.99
N GLN A 141 1.68 9.58 -9.31
CA GLN A 141 1.42 8.46 -10.21
C GLN A 141 2.18 8.64 -11.52
N PRO A 142 3.09 7.72 -11.89
CA PRO A 142 3.68 7.68 -13.22
C PRO A 142 2.62 7.40 -14.28
N VAL A 143 2.69 8.09 -15.41
CA VAL A 143 1.75 7.96 -16.54
C VAL A 143 2.49 8.07 -17.87
N LYS A 144 1.93 7.44 -18.93
CA LYS A 144 2.56 7.36 -20.24
C LYS A 144 2.36 8.64 -21.05
N SER A 145 1.28 9.36 -20.83
CA SER A 145 0.96 10.60 -21.54
C SER A 145 0.21 11.59 -20.65
N ILE A 146 0.09 12.80 -21.12
CA ILE A 146 -0.70 13.86 -20.49
C ILE A 146 -2.18 13.45 -20.38
N GLU A 147 -2.72 12.86 -21.45
CA GLU A 147 -4.11 12.39 -21.53
C GLU A 147 -4.37 11.28 -20.52
N GLU A 148 -3.45 10.33 -20.39
CA GLU A 148 -3.53 9.27 -19.37
C GLU A 148 -3.50 9.86 -17.96
N GLY A 149 -2.64 10.87 -17.72
CA GLY A 149 -2.60 11.60 -16.44
C GLY A 149 -3.92 12.29 -16.12
N GLN A 150 -4.53 12.94 -17.09
CA GLN A 150 -5.87 13.55 -16.95
C GLN A 150 -6.94 12.50 -16.66
N LEU A 151 -6.94 11.39 -17.40
CA LEU A 151 -7.88 10.30 -17.21
C LEU A 151 -7.74 9.68 -15.82
N TRP A 152 -6.50 9.42 -15.39
CA TRP A 152 -6.22 8.86 -14.08
C TRP A 152 -6.64 9.81 -12.94
N LEU A 153 -6.38 11.12 -13.10
CA LEU A 153 -6.86 12.14 -12.15
C LEU A 153 -8.38 12.06 -12.00
N LYS A 154 -9.10 12.05 -13.11
CA LYS A 154 -10.57 12.05 -13.14
C LYS A 154 -11.18 10.76 -12.57
N GLU A 155 -10.69 9.62 -12.97
CA GLU A 155 -11.34 8.33 -12.71
C GLU A 155 -10.87 7.64 -11.43
N LYS A 156 -9.65 7.93 -11.00
CA LYS A 156 -9.03 7.26 -9.86
C LYS A 156 -8.71 8.22 -8.72
N LEU A 157 -7.88 9.22 -8.96
CA LEU A 157 -7.37 10.07 -7.88
C LEU A 157 -8.44 11.02 -7.34
N ALA A 158 -9.12 11.77 -8.21
CA ALA A 158 -10.07 12.78 -7.77
C ALA A 158 -11.24 12.21 -6.94
N PRO A 159 -11.89 11.08 -7.33
CA PRO A 159 -12.94 10.49 -6.50
C PRO A 159 -12.43 10.03 -5.12
N THR A 160 -11.16 9.62 -5.03
CA THR A 160 -10.52 9.23 -3.76
C THR A 160 -10.25 10.45 -2.89
N LEU A 161 -9.66 11.51 -3.47
CA LEU A 161 -9.35 12.75 -2.77
C LEU A 161 -10.63 13.50 -2.35
N ASP A 162 -11.66 13.49 -3.18
CA ASP A 162 -12.94 14.14 -2.87
C ASP A 162 -13.66 13.44 -1.70
N ARG A 163 -13.66 12.10 -1.68
CA ARG A 163 -14.16 11.33 -0.53
C ARG A 163 -13.37 11.65 0.74
N TYR A 164 -12.07 11.74 0.61
CA TYR A 164 -11.19 12.06 1.71
C TYR A 164 -11.42 13.48 2.24
N ALA A 165 -11.54 14.50 1.39
CA ALA A 165 -11.84 15.86 1.79
C ALA A 165 -13.17 15.95 2.56
N LYS A 166 -14.21 15.23 2.10
CA LYS A 166 -15.49 15.11 2.80
C LYS A 166 -15.36 14.40 4.16
N TYR A 167 -14.51 13.39 4.25
CA TYR A 167 -14.26 12.67 5.50
C TYR A 167 -13.50 13.55 6.51
N THR A 168 -12.47 14.28 6.05
CA THR A 168 -11.67 15.15 6.91
C THR A 168 -12.44 16.34 7.45
N SER A 169 -13.34 16.92 6.65
CA SER A 169 -14.20 18.01 7.12
C SER A 169 -15.11 17.59 8.27
N ARG A 170 -15.45 16.30 8.36
CA ARG A 170 -16.21 15.73 9.49
C ARG A 170 -15.35 15.50 10.74
N ILE A 171 -14.04 15.27 10.55
CA ILE A 171 -13.11 14.98 11.66
C ILE A 171 -12.57 16.26 12.30
N SER A 172 -12.62 17.41 11.63
CA SER A 172 -12.18 18.69 12.20
C SER A 172 -12.95 19.12 13.45
N HIS A 173 -14.06 18.45 13.73
CA HIS A 173 -14.85 18.65 14.96
C HIS A 173 -14.66 17.54 16.01
N VAL A 174 -13.75 16.59 15.77
CA VAL A 174 -13.43 15.60 16.82
C VAL A 174 -12.64 16.32 17.91
N SER A 175 -13.20 16.33 19.11
CA SER A 175 -12.52 16.84 20.31
C SER A 175 -11.13 16.20 20.42
N THR A 176 -10.12 17.03 20.67
CA THR A 176 -8.76 16.56 21.02
C THR A 176 -8.72 15.94 22.41
N ASP A 177 -9.78 16.05 23.20
CA ASP A 177 -9.92 15.38 24.47
C ASP A 177 -10.11 13.87 24.27
N THR A 178 -9.03 13.12 24.42
CA THR A 178 -9.02 11.66 24.34
C THR A 178 -9.50 10.97 25.62
N THR A 179 -9.82 11.71 26.68
CA THR A 179 -10.17 11.17 28.00
C THR A 179 -11.36 10.21 27.95
N ALA A 180 -12.40 10.56 27.18
CA ALA A 180 -13.58 9.71 27.01
C ALA A 180 -13.23 8.39 26.31
N PHE A 181 -12.39 8.43 25.28
CA PHE A 181 -11.92 7.23 24.55
C PHE A 181 -11.04 6.35 25.45
N ILE A 182 -10.13 6.96 26.22
CA ILE A 182 -9.26 6.23 27.16
C ILE A 182 -10.11 5.53 28.22
N ARG A 183 -11.09 6.21 28.83
CA ARG A 183 -12.02 5.60 29.80
C ARG A 183 -12.83 4.46 29.19
N TYR A 184 -13.31 4.64 27.95
CA TYR A 184 -14.03 3.57 27.25
C TYR A 184 -13.15 2.34 27.03
N ILE A 185 -11.91 2.54 26.53
CA ILE A 185 -10.95 1.44 26.32
C ILE A 185 -10.61 0.76 27.65
N GLN A 186 -10.39 1.53 28.72
CA GLN A 186 -10.09 0.98 30.06
C GLN A 186 -11.25 0.13 30.64
N SER A 187 -12.50 0.49 30.32
CA SER A 187 -13.68 -0.21 30.84
C SER A 187 -14.19 -1.35 29.95
N HIS A 188 -13.90 -1.32 28.65
CA HIS A 188 -14.43 -2.26 27.66
C HIS A 188 -13.33 -2.95 26.82
N GLY A 189 -12.09 -2.49 26.94
CA GLY A 189 -10.96 -3.08 26.21
C GLY A 189 -10.66 -4.49 26.71
N ARG A 190 -10.08 -5.28 25.85
CA ARG A 190 -9.57 -6.61 26.16
C ARG A 190 -8.08 -6.67 25.86
N GLU A 191 -7.38 -7.59 26.50
CA GLU A 191 -6.02 -7.91 26.10
C GLU A 191 -6.00 -8.39 24.64
N PRO A 192 -5.13 -7.82 23.79
CA PRO A 192 -5.13 -8.12 22.35
C PRO A 192 -4.98 -9.59 22.01
N GLU A 193 -4.17 -10.33 22.78
CA GLU A 193 -3.95 -11.77 22.59
C GLU A 193 -5.23 -12.55 22.88
N GLU A 194 -5.99 -12.19 23.91
CA GLU A 194 -7.26 -12.86 24.25
C GLU A 194 -8.32 -12.60 23.18
N PHE A 195 -8.40 -11.35 22.71
CA PHE A 195 -9.31 -10.99 21.61
C PHE A 195 -9.00 -11.79 20.33
N LEU A 196 -7.72 -11.89 19.94
CA LEU A 196 -7.32 -12.64 18.74
C LEU A 196 -7.56 -14.14 18.88
N LEU A 197 -7.31 -14.73 20.06
CA LEU A 197 -7.61 -16.14 20.32
C LEU A 197 -9.10 -16.42 20.26
N GLU A 198 -9.93 -15.54 20.80
CA GLU A 198 -11.38 -15.66 20.70
C GLU A 198 -11.85 -15.55 19.25
N ALA A 199 -11.36 -14.55 18.51
CA ALA A 199 -11.66 -14.40 17.10
C ALA A 199 -11.28 -15.63 16.28
N LEU A 200 -10.11 -16.23 16.52
CA LEU A 200 -9.67 -17.47 15.86
C LEU A 200 -10.53 -18.68 16.20
N LYS A 201 -11.19 -18.72 17.38
CA LYS A 201 -12.15 -19.76 17.74
C LYS A 201 -13.50 -19.59 17.04
N GLN A 202 -13.90 -18.32 16.80
CA GLN A 202 -15.20 -17.99 16.23
C GLN A 202 -15.20 -17.95 14.70
N HIS A 203 -14.06 -17.67 14.10
CA HIS A 203 -13.91 -17.45 12.66
C HIS A 203 -12.89 -18.43 12.05
N ARG A 204 -13.18 -18.86 10.83
CA ARG A 204 -12.30 -19.76 10.10
C ARG A 204 -10.95 -19.11 9.76
N ILE A 205 -10.96 -17.81 9.49
CA ILE A 205 -9.76 -17.01 9.23
C ILE A 205 -9.87 -15.66 9.92
N VAL A 206 -8.77 -15.22 10.49
CA VAL A 206 -8.60 -13.88 11.07
C VAL A 206 -7.48 -13.16 10.32
N LEU A 207 -7.78 -12.02 9.71
CA LEU A 207 -6.79 -11.15 9.08
C LEU A 207 -6.30 -10.14 10.11
N TYR A 208 -5.00 -10.14 10.36
CA TYR A 208 -4.32 -9.13 11.16
C TYR A 208 -3.59 -8.16 10.24
N GLY A 209 -4.10 -6.94 10.12
CA GLY A 209 -3.45 -5.86 9.37
C GLY A 209 -2.28 -5.27 10.17
N GLU A 210 -1.05 -5.61 9.75
CA GLU A 210 0.14 -5.04 10.36
C GLU A 210 0.56 -3.73 9.67
N HIS A 211 1.42 -2.97 10.33
CA HIS A 211 2.11 -1.83 9.74
C HIS A 211 3.57 -2.20 9.55
N HIS A 212 4.05 -2.21 8.32
CA HIS A 212 5.43 -2.58 7.98
C HIS A 212 6.44 -1.87 8.88
N PHE A 213 7.46 -2.58 9.34
CA PHE A 213 8.51 -2.11 10.26
C PHE A 213 8.02 -1.67 11.65
N TYR A 214 6.76 -1.94 11.99
CA TYR A 214 6.22 -1.57 13.29
C TYR A 214 6.41 -2.68 14.31
N LYS A 215 7.48 -2.57 15.09
CA LYS A 215 7.89 -3.57 16.09
C LYS A 215 6.75 -4.04 17.02
N PRO A 216 5.86 -3.16 17.57
CA PRO A 216 4.77 -3.61 18.43
C PRO A 216 3.83 -4.65 17.81
N SER A 217 3.59 -4.62 16.48
CA SER A 217 2.81 -5.64 15.79
C SER A 217 3.46 -7.03 15.93
N TRP A 218 4.76 -7.11 15.67
CA TRP A 218 5.51 -8.36 15.79
C TRP A 218 5.67 -8.83 17.23
N ASP A 219 5.80 -7.90 18.19
CA ASP A 219 5.84 -8.24 19.62
C ASP A 219 4.50 -8.85 20.07
N LEU A 220 3.38 -8.30 19.60
CA LEU A 220 2.06 -8.87 19.83
C LEU A 220 1.94 -10.29 19.23
N MET A 221 2.35 -10.47 17.98
CA MET A 221 2.30 -11.77 17.33
C MET A 221 3.19 -12.80 18.03
N LYS A 222 4.37 -12.42 18.50
CA LYS A 222 5.27 -13.30 19.30
C LYS A 222 4.64 -13.70 20.64
N ARG A 223 3.90 -12.79 21.29
CA ARG A 223 3.18 -13.15 22.53
C ARG A 223 2.01 -14.07 22.24
N LEU A 224 1.25 -13.77 21.19
CA LEU A 224 0.09 -14.57 20.77
C LEU A 224 0.46 -16.04 20.49
N ILE A 225 1.49 -16.27 19.66
CA ILE A 225 1.88 -17.64 19.29
C ILE A 225 2.46 -18.46 20.44
N ARG A 226 2.96 -17.80 21.49
CA ARG A 226 3.47 -18.45 22.71
C ARG A 226 2.39 -18.83 23.71
N ARG A 227 1.14 -18.38 23.50
CA ARG A 227 0.01 -18.79 24.32
C ARG A 227 -0.25 -20.29 24.10
N PRO A 228 -0.42 -21.08 25.18
CA PRO A 228 -0.70 -22.53 25.06
C PRO A 228 -1.95 -22.83 24.20
N GLU A 229 -2.91 -21.92 24.21
CA GLU A 229 -4.17 -22.04 23.46
C GLU A 229 -3.98 -21.82 21.95
N PHE A 230 -2.93 -21.15 21.51
CA PHE A 230 -2.76 -20.80 20.11
C PHE A 230 -2.63 -22.04 19.19
N PRO A 231 -1.79 -23.04 19.48
CA PRO A 231 -1.70 -24.25 18.65
C PRO A 231 -3.00 -25.07 18.61
N GLU A 232 -3.84 -24.95 19.63
CA GLU A 232 -5.15 -25.62 19.65
C GLU A 232 -6.17 -24.85 18.78
N THR A 233 -5.97 -23.56 18.62
CA THR A 233 -6.92 -22.65 17.95
C THR A 233 -6.53 -22.41 16.51
N ALA A 234 -5.22 -22.22 16.20
CA ALA A 234 -4.71 -21.88 14.87
C ALA A 234 -3.83 -23.00 14.32
N GLY A 235 -4.18 -23.51 13.13
CA GLY A 235 -3.42 -24.55 12.42
C GLY A 235 -2.49 -24.01 11.35
N THR A 236 -2.71 -22.78 10.89
CA THR A 236 -1.94 -22.16 9.83
C THR A 236 -1.74 -20.68 10.10
N VAL A 237 -0.55 -20.19 9.85
CA VAL A 237 -0.22 -18.78 9.77
C VAL A 237 0.12 -18.46 8.31
N PHE A 238 -0.66 -17.58 7.70
CA PHE A 238 -0.36 -16.99 6.40
C PHE A 238 0.44 -15.70 6.59
N LEU A 239 1.46 -15.50 5.78
CA LEU A 239 2.28 -14.29 5.75
C LEU A 239 2.34 -13.75 4.31
N GLU A 240 2.25 -12.45 4.15
CA GLU A 240 2.35 -11.76 2.84
C GLU A 240 3.75 -11.89 2.24
N MET A 241 4.14 -13.11 1.91
CA MET A 241 5.43 -13.45 1.31
C MET A 241 5.26 -14.29 0.05
N LYS A 242 6.26 -14.25 -0.83
CA LYS A 242 6.21 -14.90 -2.14
C LYS A 242 6.18 -16.42 -2.06
N THR A 243 5.28 -17.03 -2.81
CA THR A 243 5.14 -18.49 -2.94
C THR A 243 6.44 -19.18 -3.35
N GLY A 244 7.33 -18.51 -4.08
CA GLY A 244 8.64 -19.02 -4.45
C GLY A 244 9.52 -19.42 -3.26
N ASN A 245 9.27 -18.87 -2.08
CA ASN A 245 9.96 -19.24 -0.84
C ASN A 245 9.23 -20.33 -0.03
N GLN A 246 8.11 -20.88 -0.51
CA GLN A 246 7.32 -21.85 0.26
C GLN A 246 8.10 -23.14 0.61
N ALA A 247 8.89 -23.66 -0.31
CA ALA A 247 9.69 -24.84 -0.06
C ALA A 247 10.76 -24.58 1.04
N ARG A 248 11.40 -23.41 0.99
CA ARG A 248 12.42 -23.00 1.97
C ARG A 248 11.83 -22.79 3.37
N ILE A 249 10.68 -22.13 3.48
CA ILE A 249 10.04 -21.97 4.81
C ILE A 249 9.56 -23.30 5.37
N ASN A 250 9.08 -24.22 4.54
CA ASN A 250 8.73 -25.56 4.98
C ASN A 250 9.98 -26.32 5.51
N GLN A 251 11.11 -26.21 4.83
CA GLN A 251 12.39 -26.78 5.28
C GLN A 251 12.80 -26.18 6.62
N PHE A 252 12.76 -24.84 6.76
CA PHE A 252 13.07 -24.16 8.01
C PHE A 252 12.17 -24.62 9.16
N MET A 253 10.86 -24.59 8.97
CA MET A 253 9.88 -24.96 10.02
C MET A 253 9.95 -26.42 10.46
N ASN A 254 10.37 -27.34 9.58
CA ASN A 254 10.50 -28.76 9.86
C ASN A 254 11.92 -29.17 10.31
N GLY A 255 12.90 -28.27 10.24
CA GLY A 255 14.26 -28.54 10.66
C GLY A 255 14.37 -28.81 12.16
N GLU A 256 15.17 -29.81 12.55
CA GLU A 256 15.45 -30.14 13.96
C GLU A 256 16.36 -29.08 14.64
N LYS A 257 17.15 -28.39 13.85
CA LYS A 257 18.05 -27.32 14.30
C LYS A 257 17.63 -25.99 13.69
N LEU A 258 17.82 -24.92 14.46
CA LEU A 258 17.55 -23.57 14.02
C LEU A 258 18.56 -23.14 12.95
N ASP A 259 18.12 -23.10 11.69
CA ASP A 259 18.92 -22.64 10.56
C ASP A 259 18.69 -21.15 10.32
N ARG A 260 19.53 -20.32 10.95
CA ARG A 260 19.43 -18.87 10.84
C ARG A 260 19.79 -18.35 9.44
N GLN A 261 20.69 -19.04 8.74
CA GLN A 261 21.09 -18.63 7.40
C GLN A 261 19.96 -18.87 6.41
N LEU A 262 19.34 -20.07 6.46
CA LEU A 262 18.16 -20.36 5.63
C LEU A 262 17.03 -19.33 5.85
N LEU A 263 16.81 -18.90 7.10
CA LEU A 263 15.82 -17.88 7.39
C LEU A 263 16.19 -16.52 6.80
N LEU A 264 17.45 -16.11 6.86
CA LEU A 264 17.93 -14.88 6.23
C LEU A 264 17.81 -14.94 4.71
N ASP A 265 18.10 -16.10 4.11
CA ASP A 265 17.95 -16.32 2.68
C ASP A 265 16.46 -16.22 2.25
N ILE A 266 15.53 -16.77 3.04
CA ILE A 266 14.09 -16.64 2.80
C ILE A 266 13.67 -15.15 2.81
N LEU A 267 14.07 -14.41 3.83
CA LEU A 267 13.70 -13.00 3.98
C LEU A 267 14.37 -12.11 2.91
N GLY A 268 15.63 -12.39 2.58
CA GLY A 268 16.35 -11.71 1.50
C GLY A 268 15.84 -12.07 0.12
N GLY A 269 15.32 -13.29 -0.08
CA GLY A 269 14.73 -13.74 -1.33
C GLY A 269 13.34 -13.18 -1.61
N ASP A 270 12.70 -12.61 -0.61
CA ASP A 270 11.41 -11.93 -0.74
C ASP A 270 11.61 -10.42 -0.92
N TYR A 271 12.34 -10.04 -1.95
CA TYR A 271 12.72 -8.66 -2.21
C TYR A 271 11.51 -7.86 -2.73
N GLN A 272 10.59 -7.49 -1.86
CA GLN A 272 9.65 -6.39 -2.10
C GLN A 272 9.05 -5.84 -0.81
N TYR A 273 9.31 -4.57 -0.52
CA TYR A 273 8.50 -3.69 0.33
C TYR A 273 8.32 -4.05 1.80
N GLY A 274 9.38 -4.47 2.48
CA GLY A 274 9.35 -4.24 3.91
C GLY A 274 9.22 -5.44 4.82
N TRP A 275 9.33 -6.66 4.33
CA TRP A 275 9.22 -7.85 5.17
C TRP A 275 10.54 -8.33 5.77
N ASN A 276 11.68 -7.80 5.38
CA ASN A 276 12.99 -8.14 5.93
C ASN A 276 13.32 -7.30 7.16
N ASP A 277 12.38 -7.21 8.10
CA ASP A 277 12.61 -6.57 9.38
C ASP A 277 13.00 -7.57 10.49
N LYS A 278 13.66 -7.06 11.52
CA LYS A 278 14.06 -7.86 12.68
C LYS A 278 12.87 -8.47 13.42
N GLY A 279 11.73 -7.79 13.45
CA GLY A 279 10.51 -8.24 14.14
C GLY A 279 9.96 -9.52 13.52
N MET A 280 9.87 -9.55 12.19
CA MET A 280 9.45 -10.73 11.44
C MET A 280 10.45 -11.88 11.55
N TYR A 281 11.75 -11.59 11.47
CA TYR A 281 12.79 -12.59 11.68
C TYR A 281 12.64 -13.26 13.06
N GLU A 282 12.49 -12.48 14.12
CA GLU A 282 12.30 -12.98 15.48
C GLU A 282 10.97 -13.72 15.65
N PHE A 283 9.92 -13.30 14.95
CA PHE A 283 8.62 -13.97 14.95
C PHE A 283 8.71 -15.39 14.34
N LEU A 284 9.37 -15.53 13.20
CA LEU A 284 9.55 -16.84 12.56
C LEU A 284 10.41 -17.80 13.40
N ILE A 285 11.44 -17.27 14.09
CA ILE A 285 12.19 -18.06 15.06
C ILE A 285 11.29 -18.51 16.22
N ALA A 286 10.49 -17.61 16.79
CA ALA A 286 9.60 -17.95 17.89
C ALA A 286 8.54 -18.98 17.47
N LEU A 287 8.05 -18.91 16.23
CA LEU A 287 7.10 -19.88 15.69
C LEU A 287 7.76 -21.24 15.48
N TRP A 288 9.01 -21.29 15.01
CA TRP A 288 9.81 -22.49 14.95
C TRP A 288 10.00 -23.10 16.35
N GLU A 289 10.39 -22.29 17.36
CA GLU A 289 10.54 -22.74 18.77
C GLU A 289 9.25 -23.34 19.34
N VAL A 290 8.09 -22.76 19.02
CA VAL A 290 6.78 -23.30 19.41
C VAL A 290 6.56 -24.65 18.74
N ASN A 291 6.80 -24.76 17.43
CA ASN A 291 6.62 -25.99 16.68
C ASN A 291 7.52 -27.14 17.13
N GLN A 292 8.73 -26.86 17.65
CA GLN A 292 9.61 -27.92 18.20
C GLN A 292 9.01 -28.61 19.43
N LYS A 293 8.11 -27.95 20.14
CA LYS A 293 7.45 -28.49 21.35
C LYS A 293 6.13 -29.20 21.06
N LEU A 294 5.64 -29.15 19.83
CA LEU A 294 4.35 -29.67 19.42
C LEU A 294 4.49 -31.06 18.77
N SER A 295 3.49 -31.91 19.01
CA SER A 295 3.36 -33.16 18.25
C SER A 295 3.14 -32.84 16.76
N PRO A 296 3.51 -33.74 15.83
CA PRO A 296 3.35 -33.52 14.40
C PRO A 296 1.96 -33.05 13.96
N ALA A 297 0.92 -33.60 14.57
CA ALA A 297 -0.48 -33.28 14.28
C ALA A 297 -0.88 -31.86 14.73
N LYS A 298 -0.17 -31.29 15.70
CA LYS A 298 -0.45 -29.95 16.24
C LYS A 298 0.44 -28.86 15.69
N LYS A 299 1.47 -29.21 14.93
CA LYS A 299 2.37 -28.21 14.33
C LYS A 299 1.57 -27.17 13.53
N ILE A 300 2.02 -25.93 13.63
CA ILE A 300 1.48 -24.77 12.93
C ILE A 300 2.17 -24.69 11.58
N ARG A 301 1.40 -24.66 10.51
CA ARG A 301 1.92 -24.47 9.15
C ARG A 301 2.17 -22.99 8.89
N VAL A 302 3.23 -22.67 8.15
CA VAL A 302 3.48 -21.34 7.63
C VAL A 302 3.30 -21.35 6.12
N ILE A 303 2.45 -20.48 5.61
CA ILE A 303 2.10 -20.40 4.19
C ILE A 303 2.38 -18.98 3.68
N PHE A 304 3.01 -18.92 2.53
CA PHE A 304 3.32 -17.70 1.79
C PHE A 304 2.38 -17.60 0.55
N PRO A 305 1.24 -16.90 0.66
CA PRO A 305 0.23 -16.89 -0.40
C PRO A 305 0.48 -15.83 -1.48
N ASP A 306 1.41 -14.90 -1.28
CA ASP A 306 1.68 -13.87 -2.27
C ASP A 306 2.39 -14.46 -3.48
N PHE A 307 1.80 -14.26 -4.65
CA PHE A 307 2.23 -14.90 -5.86
C PHE A 307 3.56 -14.31 -6.37
N GLY A 308 4.50 -15.17 -6.70
CA GLY A 308 5.77 -14.74 -7.30
C GLY A 308 6.94 -15.68 -7.04
N LEU A 309 8.03 -15.41 -7.73
CA LEU A 309 9.30 -16.12 -7.60
C LEU A 309 10.09 -15.54 -6.41
N SER A 310 10.87 -16.39 -5.76
CA SER A 310 11.94 -15.92 -4.90
C SER A 310 13.02 -15.25 -5.76
N TRP A 311 13.57 -14.13 -5.27
CA TRP A 311 14.73 -13.51 -5.92
C TRP A 311 15.93 -14.46 -6.04
N LEU A 312 16.07 -15.41 -5.11
CA LEU A 312 17.11 -16.44 -5.13
C LEU A 312 16.98 -17.42 -6.31
N ASP A 313 15.82 -17.53 -6.91
CA ASP A 313 15.55 -18.43 -8.04
C ASP A 313 15.70 -17.74 -9.40
N ILE A 314 16.02 -16.44 -9.42
CA ILE A 314 16.24 -15.65 -10.63
C ILE A 314 17.69 -15.80 -11.05
N GLN A 315 17.95 -16.58 -12.09
CA GLN A 315 19.27 -16.87 -12.62
C GLN A 315 19.43 -16.53 -14.10
N THR A 316 18.33 -16.38 -14.82
CA THR A 316 18.30 -16.14 -16.25
C THR A 316 17.43 -14.94 -16.60
N GLU A 317 17.63 -14.40 -17.81
CA GLU A 317 16.80 -13.32 -18.33
C GLU A 317 15.31 -13.73 -18.45
N ASP A 318 15.05 -15.02 -18.75
CA ASP A 318 13.68 -15.55 -18.78
C ASP A 318 13.05 -15.63 -17.40
N ASP A 319 13.85 -15.83 -16.35
CA ASP A 319 13.36 -15.75 -14.97
C ASP A 319 12.98 -14.33 -14.60
N VAL A 320 13.76 -13.31 -15.04
CA VAL A 320 13.42 -11.89 -14.86
C VAL A 320 12.10 -11.58 -15.55
N LYS A 321 11.92 -12.00 -16.80
CA LYS A 321 10.65 -11.79 -17.54
C LYS A 321 9.46 -12.46 -16.85
N ARG A 322 9.66 -13.64 -16.24
CA ARG A 322 8.62 -14.30 -15.44
C ARG A 322 8.33 -13.52 -14.17
N TRP A 323 9.35 -13.07 -13.48
CA TRP A 323 9.22 -12.27 -12.26
C TRP A 323 8.46 -10.95 -12.53
N GLU A 324 8.78 -10.25 -13.62
CA GLU A 324 8.07 -9.03 -14.05
C GLU A 324 6.57 -9.29 -14.27
N ARG A 325 6.20 -10.39 -14.95
CA ARG A 325 4.78 -10.75 -15.13
C ARG A 325 4.03 -10.89 -13.81
N TYR A 326 4.67 -11.44 -12.78
CA TYR A 326 4.06 -11.64 -11.50
C TYR A 326 3.95 -10.34 -10.67
N THR A 327 4.83 -9.40 -10.91
CA THR A 327 4.83 -8.11 -10.20
C THR A 327 3.61 -7.25 -10.55
N PHE A 328 3.05 -7.42 -11.74
CA PHE A 328 1.89 -6.65 -12.22
C PHE A 328 0.53 -7.36 -12.07
N GLN A 329 0.50 -8.54 -11.49
CA GLN A 329 -0.77 -9.21 -11.20
C GLN A 329 -1.46 -8.58 -9.98
N ASP A 330 -2.78 -8.74 -9.94
CA ASP A 330 -3.58 -8.38 -8.77
C ASP A 330 -3.20 -9.28 -7.58
N ARG A 331 -2.33 -8.77 -6.73
CA ARG A 331 -1.79 -9.48 -5.57
C ARG A 331 -2.88 -9.93 -4.61
N ASP A 332 -3.89 -9.08 -4.38
CA ASP A 332 -4.98 -9.40 -3.45
C ASP A 332 -5.81 -10.59 -3.94
N THR A 333 -6.13 -10.64 -5.22
CA THR A 333 -6.82 -11.78 -5.83
C THR A 333 -5.96 -13.03 -5.75
N CYS A 334 -4.67 -12.94 -6.10
CA CYS A 334 -3.77 -14.11 -6.01
C CYS A 334 -3.64 -14.64 -4.58
N MET A 335 -3.49 -13.76 -3.59
CA MET A 335 -3.44 -14.15 -2.18
C MET A 335 -4.76 -14.76 -1.70
N ALA A 336 -5.90 -14.21 -2.12
CA ALA A 336 -7.20 -14.74 -1.78
C ALA A 336 -7.40 -16.16 -2.33
N ASP A 337 -7.18 -16.35 -3.62
CA ASP A 337 -7.31 -17.64 -4.30
C ASP A 337 -6.42 -18.74 -3.68
N MET A 338 -5.15 -18.39 -3.42
CA MET A 338 -4.22 -19.32 -2.77
C MET A 338 -4.67 -19.64 -1.35
N THR A 339 -5.09 -18.65 -0.58
CA THR A 339 -5.56 -18.82 0.79
C THR A 339 -6.80 -19.71 0.83
N GLU A 340 -7.80 -19.43 0.00
CA GLU A 340 -9.01 -20.25 -0.09
C GLU A 340 -8.71 -21.68 -0.50
N LYS A 341 -7.81 -21.88 -1.48
CA LYS A 341 -7.38 -23.22 -1.89
C LYS A 341 -6.80 -24.00 -0.70
N ILE A 342 -5.84 -23.41 0.02
CA ILE A 342 -5.20 -24.03 1.18
C ILE A 342 -6.21 -24.32 2.29
N ILE A 343 -7.17 -23.41 2.54
CA ILE A 343 -8.21 -23.60 3.54
C ILE A 343 -9.15 -24.77 3.14
N ARG A 344 -9.52 -24.86 1.86
CA ARG A 344 -10.38 -25.95 1.35
C ARG A 344 -9.69 -27.31 1.42
N GLU A 345 -8.40 -27.37 1.10
CA GLU A 345 -7.60 -28.59 1.16
C GLU A 345 -7.32 -29.02 2.61
N ASN A 346 -7.34 -28.07 3.54
CA ASN A 346 -7.05 -28.33 4.95
C ASN A 346 -8.36 -28.60 5.72
N GLN A 347 -8.72 -29.84 5.87
CA GLN A 347 -9.92 -30.28 6.63
C GLN A 347 -9.75 -30.14 8.16
N ASN A 348 -8.68 -29.48 8.63
CA ASN A 348 -8.45 -29.25 10.03
C ASN A 348 -9.49 -28.24 10.58
N SER A 349 -10.06 -28.54 11.75
CA SER A 349 -11.06 -27.68 12.41
C SER A 349 -10.47 -26.41 13.03
N ARG A 350 -9.13 -26.27 13.06
CA ARG A 350 -8.46 -25.10 13.63
C ARG A 350 -8.56 -23.91 12.67
N GLY A 351 -8.66 -22.72 13.26
CA GLY A 351 -8.66 -21.47 12.52
C GLY A 351 -7.34 -21.15 11.83
N HIS A 352 -7.33 -20.07 11.09
CA HIS A 352 -6.18 -19.59 10.33
C HIS A 352 -5.91 -18.13 10.68
N LEU A 353 -4.65 -17.77 10.97
CA LEU A 353 -4.21 -16.40 11.15
C LEU A 353 -3.52 -15.93 9.88
N PHE A 354 -3.95 -14.81 9.31
CA PHE A 354 -3.27 -14.18 8.20
C PHE A 354 -2.71 -12.82 8.63
N ILE A 355 -1.40 -12.70 8.69
CA ILE A 355 -0.68 -11.45 8.96
C ILE A 355 -0.32 -10.82 7.62
N VAL A 356 -0.84 -9.64 7.36
CA VAL A 356 -0.76 -8.96 6.07
C VAL A 356 -0.71 -7.45 6.28
N GLY A 357 -0.12 -6.69 5.36
CA GLY A 357 -0.12 -5.23 5.42
C GLY A 357 -1.54 -4.67 5.59
N GLY A 358 -1.70 -3.64 6.42
CA GLY A 358 -3.00 -3.12 6.84
C GLY A 358 -3.94 -2.76 5.69
N ASN A 359 -3.42 -2.30 4.55
CA ASN A 359 -4.22 -2.00 3.37
C ASN A 359 -4.89 -3.24 2.79
N HIS A 360 -4.22 -4.39 2.80
CA HIS A 360 -4.76 -5.67 2.33
C HIS A 360 -5.82 -6.22 3.29
N ALA A 361 -5.67 -5.98 4.59
CA ALA A 361 -6.64 -6.42 5.60
C ALA A 361 -7.96 -5.63 5.58
N CYS A 362 -7.96 -4.42 5.04
CA CYS A 362 -9.18 -3.61 4.89
C CYS A 362 -10.13 -4.22 3.86
N LYS A 363 -11.44 -3.94 3.96
CA LYS A 363 -12.41 -4.39 2.94
C LYS A 363 -12.21 -3.72 1.59
N HIS A 364 -11.75 -2.47 1.59
CA HIS A 364 -11.46 -1.70 0.38
C HIS A 364 -10.22 -0.85 0.63
N ALA A 365 -9.23 -1.00 -0.21
CA ALA A 365 -8.09 -0.11 -0.29
C ALA A 365 -8.22 0.74 -1.57
N ASN A 366 -8.17 2.07 -1.43
CA ASN A 366 -8.26 3.00 -2.56
C ASN A 366 -9.49 2.78 -3.50
N GLY A 367 -10.61 2.28 -2.93
CA GLY A 367 -11.84 2.03 -3.68
C GLY A 367 -11.88 0.72 -4.46
N VAL A 368 -10.82 -0.09 -4.40
CA VAL A 368 -10.74 -1.43 -4.99
C VAL A 368 -10.94 -2.47 -3.88
N PRO A 369 -11.67 -3.57 -4.13
CA PRO A 369 -11.73 -4.68 -3.19
C PRO A 369 -10.34 -5.19 -2.86
N SER A 370 -9.99 -5.26 -1.59
CA SER A 370 -8.73 -5.81 -1.11
C SER A 370 -8.92 -7.23 -0.60
N LEU A 371 -7.84 -7.90 -0.19
CA LEU A 371 -7.85 -9.25 0.36
C LEU A 371 -8.94 -9.44 1.42
N GLY A 372 -9.11 -8.46 2.34
CA GLY A 372 -10.14 -8.52 3.38
C GLY A 372 -11.59 -8.45 2.88
N ASN A 373 -11.81 -8.08 1.61
CA ASN A 373 -13.12 -8.18 0.97
C ASN A 373 -13.27 -9.46 0.14
N LEU A 374 -12.18 -9.99 -0.40
CA LEU A 374 -12.17 -11.19 -1.25
C LEU A 374 -12.31 -12.47 -0.42
N LEU A 375 -11.73 -12.51 0.79
CA LEU A 375 -11.88 -13.61 1.75
C LEU A 375 -13.17 -13.42 2.56
N LYS A 376 -14.29 -13.89 2.05
CA LYS A 376 -15.62 -13.84 2.70
C LYS A 376 -16.03 -15.18 3.31
#